data_ea83fbcefc31bacad94a741edc6e970d
#
_entry.id   ea83fbcefc31bacad94a741edc6e970d
#
_cell.length_a   1.000
_cell.length_b   1.000
_cell.length_c   1.000
_cell.angle_alpha   90.00
_cell.angle_beta   90.00
_cell.angle_gamma   90.00
#
_symmetry.space_group_name_H-M   'P 1'
#
loop_
_entity.id
_entity.type
_entity.pdbx_description
1 polymer ?
#
loop_
_entity_poly.entity_id
_entity_poly.type
_entity_poly.pdbx_seq_one_letter_code
_entity_poly.pdbx_strand_id
1 'polypeptide(L)' 'MTRLENRMQDALSGNEREVLEKYNAEIAAERERKAHSRNAFVRQCCDQAIERLTREKRQIEAATID' A
#
# COMPACT_ATOMS: atom_id res chain seq x y z
N MET A 1 12.32 -5.55 -12.06
CA MET A 1 12.22 -4.87 -10.75
C MET A 1 10.77 -4.95 -10.26
N THR A 2 10.56 -5.27 -9.00
CA THR A 2 9.20 -5.36 -8.46
C THR A 2 8.64 -3.96 -8.17
N ARG A 3 7.32 -3.89 -8.00
CA ARG A 3 6.64 -2.65 -7.63
C ARG A 3 7.17 -2.10 -6.31
N LEU A 4 7.40 -2.97 -5.32
CA LEU A 4 7.95 -2.56 -4.03
C LEU A 4 9.34 -1.97 -4.18
N GLU A 5 10.20 -2.60 -4.98
CA GLU A 5 11.56 -2.10 -5.22
C GLU A 5 11.55 -0.73 -5.88
N ASN A 6 10.66 -0.53 -6.88
CA ASN A 6 10.53 0.77 -7.54
C ASN A 6 10.09 1.86 -6.56
N ARG A 7 9.11 1.56 -5.71
CA ARG A 7 8.64 2.51 -4.71
C ARG A 7 9.67 2.77 -3.63
N MET A 8 10.43 1.76 -3.25
CA MET A 8 11.54 1.92 -2.29
C MET A 8 12.60 2.87 -2.85
N GLN A 9 12.97 2.70 -4.13
CA GLN A 9 13.93 3.60 -4.77
C GLN A 9 13.42 5.03 -4.84
N ASP A 10 12.14 5.21 -5.20
CA ASP A 10 11.52 6.53 -5.22
C ASP A 10 11.57 7.19 -3.83
N ALA A 11 11.22 6.44 -2.80
CA ALA A 11 11.24 6.95 -1.43
C ALA A 11 12.64 7.36 -1.01
N LEU A 12 13.64 6.53 -1.30
CA LEU A 12 15.04 6.82 -0.96
C LEU A 12 15.61 7.99 -1.77
N SER A 13 15.01 8.29 -2.92
CA SER A 13 15.40 9.43 -3.77
C SER A 13 14.79 10.75 -3.32
N GLY A 14 14.06 10.77 -2.20
CA GLY A 14 13.47 11.99 -1.67
C GLY A 14 11.96 12.13 -1.89
N ASN A 15 11.32 11.14 -2.50
CA ASN A 15 9.88 11.15 -2.79
C ASN A 15 9.07 10.32 -1.79
N GLU A 16 9.59 10.15 -0.59
CA GLU A 16 8.95 9.34 0.47
C GLU A 16 7.50 9.72 0.70
N ARG A 17 7.24 11.02 0.82
CA ARG A 17 5.89 11.52 1.11
C ARG A 17 4.91 11.12 0.02
N GLU A 18 5.28 11.29 -1.25
CA GLU A 18 4.44 10.92 -2.38
C GLU A 18 4.17 9.41 -2.42
N VAL A 19 5.20 8.61 -2.15
CA VAL A 19 5.07 7.16 -2.13
C VAL A 19 4.12 6.72 -1.03
N LEU A 20 4.24 7.28 0.17
CA LEU A 20 3.35 6.96 1.29
C LEU A 20 1.91 7.41 1.02
N GLU A 21 1.73 8.57 0.38
CA GLU A 21 0.40 9.03 -0.02
C GLU A 21 -0.25 8.09 -1.02
N LYS A 22 0.52 7.54 -1.98
CA LYS A 22 0.02 6.54 -2.92
C LYS A 22 -0.46 5.28 -2.20
N TYR A 23 0.32 4.79 -1.23
CA TYR A 23 -0.10 3.64 -0.43
C TYR A 23 -1.37 3.94 0.35
N ASN A 24 -1.46 5.10 0.97
CA ASN A 24 -2.65 5.48 1.71
C ASN A 24 -3.89 5.53 0.81
N ALA A 25 -3.75 6.07 -0.40
CA ALA A 25 -4.84 6.14 -1.36
C ALA A 25 -5.28 4.74 -1.83
N GLU A 26 -4.33 3.85 -2.08
CA GLU A 26 -4.62 2.47 -2.49
C GLU A 26 -5.30 1.68 -1.36
N ILE A 27 -4.84 1.85 -0.14
CA ILE A 27 -5.45 1.21 1.03
C ILE A 27 -6.89 1.71 1.21
N ALA A 28 -7.09 3.02 1.11
CA ALA A 28 -8.43 3.61 1.23
C ALA A 28 -9.37 3.10 0.14
N ALA A 29 -8.89 2.97 -1.10
CA ALA A 29 -9.66 2.45 -2.22
C ALA A 29 -10.09 1.00 -1.97
N GLU A 30 -9.19 0.16 -1.44
CA GLU A 30 -9.51 -1.23 -1.13
C GLU A 30 -10.50 -1.34 0.02
N ARG A 31 -10.39 -0.49 1.03
CA ARG A 31 -11.35 -0.44 2.13
C ARG A 31 -12.75 -0.06 1.66
N GLU A 32 -12.83 0.92 0.77
CA GLU A 32 -14.09 1.35 0.20
C GLU A 32 -14.71 0.26 -0.66
N ARG A 33 -13.90 -0.38 -1.50
CA ARG A 33 -14.35 -1.51 -2.32
C ARG A 33 -14.91 -2.64 -1.45
N LYS A 34 -14.22 -2.96 -0.35
CA LYS A 34 -14.68 -3.96 0.61
C LYS A 34 -16.01 -3.57 1.23
N ALA A 35 -16.18 -2.31 1.63
CA ALA A 35 -17.40 -1.82 2.26
C ALA A 35 -18.60 -1.92 1.33
N HIS A 36 -18.41 -1.79 0.02
CA HIS A 36 -19.46 -1.84 -0.98
C HIS A 36 -19.70 -3.24 -1.56
N SER A 37 -18.89 -4.22 -1.22
CA SER A 37 -19.04 -5.57 -1.74
C SER A 37 -19.80 -6.47 -0.76
N ARG A 38 -20.72 -7.27 -1.29
CA ARG A 38 -21.43 -8.31 -0.55
C ARG A 38 -20.83 -9.69 -0.80
N ASN A 39 -19.92 -9.78 -1.75
CA ASN A 39 -19.27 -11.04 -2.11
C ASN A 39 -18.14 -11.34 -1.15
N ALA A 40 -18.24 -12.46 -0.42
CA ALA A 40 -17.23 -12.85 0.57
C ALA A 40 -15.82 -13.02 -0.04
N PHE A 41 -15.76 -13.57 -1.26
CA PHE A 41 -14.47 -13.74 -1.96
C PHE A 41 -13.82 -12.39 -2.28
N VAL A 42 -14.60 -11.42 -2.78
CA VAL A 42 -14.11 -10.09 -3.09
C VAL A 42 -13.64 -9.40 -1.81
N ARG A 43 -14.40 -9.52 -0.72
CA ARG A 43 -14.01 -8.94 0.57
C ARG A 43 -12.69 -9.53 1.08
N GLN A 44 -12.52 -10.84 0.92
CA GLN A 44 -11.26 -11.49 1.30
C GLN A 44 -10.09 -10.99 0.45
N CYS A 45 -10.29 -10.82 -0.85
CA CYS A 45 -9.26 -10.26 -1.73
C CYS A 45 -8.88 -8.84 -1.31
N CYS A 46 -9.87 -8.02 -0.93
CA CYS A 46 -9.60 -6.67 -0.43
C CYS A 46 -8.80 -6.70 0.87
N ASP A 47 -9.13 -7.60 1.80
CA ASP A 47 -8.39 -7.75 3.06
C ASP A 47 -6.92 -8.12 2.79
N GLN A 48 -6.69 -9.06 1.86
CA GLN A 48 -5.33 -9.46 1.49
C GLN A 48 -4.55 -8.31 0.85
N ALA A 49 -5.22 -7.53 -0.01
CA ALA A 49 -4.61 -6.36 -0.64
C ALA A 49 -4.24 -5.30 0.40
N ILE A 50 -5.14 -5.01 1.33
CA ILE A 50 -4.88 -4.05 2.42
C ILE A 50 -3.70 -4.50 3.27
N GLU A 51 -3.65 -5.78 3.61
CA GLU A 51 -2.56 -6.33 4.42
C GLU A 51 -1.22 -6.20 3.70
N ARG A 52 -1.17 -6.56 2.40
CA ARG A 52 0.03 -6.44 1.59
C ARG A 52 0.49 -4.99 1.47
N LEU A 53 -0.42 -4.08 1.16
CA LEU A 53 -0.12 -2.66 1.00
C LEU A 53 0.38 -2.05 2.32
N THR A 54 -0.23 -2.42 3.43
CA THR A 54 0.19 -1.96 4.75
C THR A 54 1.61 -2.44 5.08
N ARG A 55 1.91 -3.69 4.75
CA ARG A 55 3.23 -4.28 4.97
C ARG A 55 4.29 -3.56 4.14
N GLU A 56 4.02 -3.34 2.85
CA GLU A 56 4.95 -2.63 1.97
C GLU A 56 5.17 -1.20 2.45
N LYS A 57 4.10 -0.52 2.85
CA LYS A 57 4.18 0.84 3.40
C LYS A 57 5.10 0.89 4.62
N ARG A 58 4.96 -0.06 5.55
CA ARG A 58 5.80 -0.12 6.75
C ARG A 58 7.26 -0.38 6.40
N GLN A 59 7.54 -1.20 5.40
CA GLN A 59 8.90 -1.44 4.95
C GLN A 59 9.54 -0.17 4.42
N ILE A 60 8.79 0.63 3.65
CA ILE A 60 9.29 1.90 3.12
C ILE A 60 9.51 2.91 4.24
N GLU A 61 8.58 3.01 5.19
CA GLU A 61 8.75 3.89 6.35
C GLU A 61 10.01 3.51 7.14
N ALA A 62 10.24 2.22 7.37
CA ALA A 62 11.41 1.75 8.10
C ALA A 62 12.72 2.04 7.35
N ALA A 63 12.71 1.94 6.02
CA ALA A 63 13.89 2.18 5.21
C ALA A 63 14.26 3.67 5.10
N THR A 64 13.29 4.57 5.30
CA THR A 64 13.49 6.02 5.17
C THR A 64 13.66 6.75 6.51
N ILE A 65 13.61 6.03 7.62
CA ILE A 65 13.90 6.59 8.94
C ILE A 65 15.41 6.70 9.10
N ASP A 66 15.87 7.87 9.44
CA ASP A 66 17.29 8.13 9.73
C ASP A 66 17.62 7.79 11.19
#